data_b2f1345b7cc031c867af5efbc870e419
#
_entry.id   b2f1345b7cc031c867af5efbc870e419
#
_cell.length_a   1.000
_cell.length_b   1.000
_cell.length_c   1.000
_cell.angle_alpha   90.00
_cell.angle_beta   90.00
_cell.angle_gamma   90.00
#
_symmetry.space_group_name_H-M   'P 1'
#
loop_
_entity.id
_entity.type
_entity.pdbx_description
1 polymer ?
#
loop_
_entity_poly.entity_id
_entity_poly.type
_entity_poly.pdbx_seq_one_letter_code
_entity_poly.pdbx_strand_id
1 'polypeptide(L)'
;LSGLGYIDLLRTVGPHFTVNRMLTFDSVKLRLDREQPLTFLEFNYMILQAYDFVELNKRYDTRLQMGGSDQWGNIINGIDLGHRMGTPQLYALTSPLLTTSSGAKMGKSANGAIWLNPDMLSAYDFWQYWRNTEDADVSRFLKLYTTLPMDEIARLSALGGSELNEVKKILATETTAILHGRSAAEQAAETARKVFEEGAL
;
A
#
# COMPACT_ATOMS: atom_id res chain seq x y z
N LEU A 1 -4.45 -13.38 -16.97
CA LEU A 1 -4.75 -14.76 -16.49
C LEU A 1 -6.12 -15.27 -16.91
N SER A 2 -7.16 -14.43 -16.99
CA SER A 2 -8.55 -14.89 -17.24
C SER A 2 -8.74 -15.74 -18.52
N GLY A 3 -7.88 -15.61 -19.50
CA GLY A 3 -7.91 -16.40 -20.74
C GLY A 3 -7.00 -17.64 -20.74
N LEU A 4 -6.26 -17.90 -19.64
CA LEU A 4 -5.33 -19.01 -19.55
C LEU A 4 -5.94 -20.16 -18.72
N GLY A 5 -6.09 -21.32 -19.34
CA GLY A 5 -6.55 -22.53 -18.66
C GLY A 5 -5.52 -23.02 -17.63
N TYR A 6 -6.00 -23.57 -16.52
CA TYR A 6 -5.12 -24.04 -15.44
C TYR A 6 -4.12 -25.12 -15.91
N ILE A 7 -4.56 -26.05 -16.75
CA ILE A 7 -3.69 -27.10 -17.29
C ILE A 7 -2.61 -26.50 -18.22
N ASP A 8 -2.96 -25.46 -18.97
CA ASP A 8 -1.99 -24.78 -19.83
C ASP A 8 -0.97 -24.01 -19.01
N LEU A 9 -1.39 -23.35 -17.91
CA LEU A 9 -0.48 -22.74 -16.94
C LEU A 9 0.49 -23.77 -16.36
N LEU A 10 0.00 -24.91 -15.91
CA LEU A 10 0.85 -25.98 -15.38
C LEU A 10 1.83 -26.51 -16.41
N ARG A 11 1.40 -26.66 -17.66
CA ARG A 11 2.25 -27.18 -18.75
C ARG A 11 3.34 -26.18 -19.18
N THR A 12 2.99 -24.90 -19.28
CA THR A 12 3.89 -23.88 -19.87
C THR A 12 4.70 -23.14 -18.82
N VAL A 13 4.19 -22.92 -17.63
CA VAL A 13 4.81 -22.13 -16.56
C VAL A 13 5.32 -23.02 -15.43
N GLY A 14 4.54 -24.05 -15.07
CA GLY A 14 4.86 -24.95 -13.96
C GLY A 14 6.29 -25.54 -14.00
N PRO A 15 6.83 -25.99 -15.15
CA PRO A 15 8.18 -26.55 -15.22
C PRO A 15 9.31 -25.57 -14.81
N HIS A 16 9.02 -24.28 -14.80
CA HIS A 16 9.98 -23.25 -14.40
C HIS A 16 10.07 -23.06 -12.86
N PHE A 17 9.17 -23.66 -12.10
CA PHE A 17 9.12 -23.58 -10.64
C PHE A 17 9.43 -24.93 -10.00
N THR A 18 10.16 -24.91 -8.90
CA THR A 18 10.36 -26.10 -8.07
C THR A 18 9.76 -25.90 -6.70
N VAL A 19 9.02 -26.88 -6.20
CA VAL A 19 8.41 -26.85 -4.87
C VAL A 19 9.45 -26.56 -3.79
N ASN A 20 10.65 -27.18 -3.89
CA ASN A 20 11.72 -26.96 -2.92
C ASN A 20 12.09 -25.48 -2.80
N ARG A 21 12.21 -24.76 -3.94
CA ARG A 21 12.49 -23.33 -3.94
C ARG A 21 11.31 -22.52 -3.42
N MET A 22 10.08 -22.86 -3.80
CA MET A 22 8.87 -22.17 -3.35
C MET A 22 8.73 -22.25 -1.81
N LEU A 23 9.13 -23.35 -1.19
CA LEU A 23 9.12 -23.52 0.27
C LEU A 23 10.17 -22.66 1.00
N THR A 24 11.18 -22.13 0.31
CA THR A 24 12.22 -21.29 0.96
C THR A 24 11.85 -19.82 1.09
N PHE A 25 10.79 -19.36 0.44
CA PHE A 25 10.36 -17.97 0.55
C PHE A 25 9.78 -17.67 1.92
N ASP A 26 10.14 -16.51 2.49
CA ASP A 26 9.73 -16.13 3.84
C ASP A 26 8.22 -16.16 4.05
N SER A 27 7.43 -15.79 3.05
CA SER A 27 5.95 -15.84 3.10
C SER A 27 5.41 -17.25 3.30
N VAL A 28 6.10 -18.27 2.81
CA VAL A 28 5.74 -19.68 2.97
C VAL A 28 6.39 -20.25 4.24
N LYS A 29 7.72 -20.09 4.37
CA LYS A 29 8.51 -20.64 5.46
C LYS A 29 7.99 -20.21 6.83
N LEU A 30 7.71 -18.91 7.03
CA LEU A 30 7.19 -18.39 8.29
C LEU A 30 5.83 -19.00 8.69
N ARG A 31 4.98 -19.33 7.71
CA ARG A 31 3.70 -19.99 7.99
C ARG A 31 3.90 -21.45 8.37
N LEU A 32 4.78 -22.16 7.66
CA LEU A 32 5.10 -23.55 7.98
C LEU A 32 5.77 -23.68 9.37
N ASP A 33 6.73 -22.80 9.67
CA ASP A 33 7.42 -22.75 10.96
C ASP A 33 6.46 -22.45 12.14
N ARG A 34 5.37 -21.74 11.86
CA ARG A 34 4.33 -21.40 12.86
C ARG A 34 3.13 -22.34 12.83
N GLU A 35 3.19 -23.43 12.07
CA GLU A 35 2.09 -24.37 11.86
C GLU A 35 0.77 -23.70 11.44
N GLN A 36 0.87 -22.58 10.72
CA GLN A 36 -0.28 -21.83 10.20
C GLN A 36 -0.73 -22.41 8.86
N PRO A 37 -2.05 -22.49 8.63
CA PRO A 37 -2.57 -22.99 7.35
C PRO A 37 -2.04 -22.16 6.17
N LEU A 38 -1.59 -22.83 5.13
CA LEU A 38 -1.23 -22.24 3.84
C LEU A 38 -2.09 -22.91 2.79
N THR A 39 -3.02 -22.17 2.20
CA THR A 39 -3.88 -22.72 1.16
C THR A 39 -3.11 -22.93 -0.13
N PHE A 40 -3.60 -23.84 -0.97
CA PHE A 40 -3.03 -24.09 -2.30
C PHE A 40 -3.03 -22.82 -3.17
N LEU A 41 -4.09 -22.00 -3.08
CA LEU A 41 -4.16 -20.72 -3.77
C LEU A 41 -3.05 -19.75 -3.33
N GLU A 42 -2.87 -19.59 -2.03
CA GLU A 42 -1.80 -18.73 -1.49
C GLU A 42 -0.41 -19.22 -1.89
N PHE A 43 -0.19 -20.54 -1.89
CA PHE A 43 1.07 -21.13 -2.34
C PHE A 43 1.34 -20.88 -3.83
N ASN A 44 0.30 -20.95 -4.67
CA ASN A 44 0.42 -20.70 -6.11
C ASN A 44 0.45 -19.21 -6.47
N TYR A 45 0.13 -18.31 -5.54
CA TYR A 45 0.05 -16.87 -5.82
C TYR A 45 1.36 -16.34 -6.45
N MET A 46 2.51 -16.80 -5.96
CA MET A 46 3.81 -16.39 -6.50
C MET A 46 3.98 -16.77 -7.98
N ILE A 47 3.41 -17.89 -8.42
CA ILE A 47 3.43 -18.33 -9.82
C ILE A 47 2.54 -17.42 -10.66
N LEU A 48 1.35 -17.11 -10.16
CA LEU A 48 0.37 -16.28 -10.86
C LEU A 48 0.90 -14.86 -11.07
N GLN A 49 1.46 -14.25 -10.03
CA GLN A 49 2.05 -12.91 -10.13
C GLN A 49 3.30 -12.89 -11.01
N ALA A 50 4.13 -13.93 -10.96
CA ALA A 50 5.29 -14.05 -11.83
C ALA A 50 4.88 -14.12 -13.30
N TYR A 51 3.84 -14.89 -13.62
CA TYR A 51 3.31 -14.99 -14.97
C TYR A 51 2.71 -13.66 -15.45
N ASP A 52 1.98 -12.95 -14.58
CA ASP A 52 1.46 -11.62 -14.92
C ASP A 52 2.58 -10.65 -15.29
N PHE A 53 3.71 -10.67 -14.58
CA PHE A 53 4.84 -9.80 -14.91
C PHE A 53 5.40 -10.12 -16.31
N VAL A 54 5.55 -11.41 -16.65
CA VAL A 54 5.99 -11.84 -17.99
C VAL A 54 5.00 -11.41 -19.07
N GLU A 55 3.71 -11.58 -18.84
CA GLU A 55 2.67 -11.15 -19.80
C GLU A 55 2.60 -9.62 -19.95
N LEU A 56 2.77 -8.87 -18.89
CA LEU A 56 2.87 -7.41 -18.95
C LEU A 56 4.11 -6.96 -19.74
N ASN A 57 5.24 -7.66 -19.58
CA ASN A 57 6.41 -7.39 -20.40
C ASN A 57 6.11 -7.65 -21.89
N LYS A 58 5.53 -8.80 -22.24
CA LYS A 58 5.21 -9.15 -23.63
C LYS A 58 4.24 -8.19 -24.30
N ARG A 59 3.24 -7.70 -23.55
CA ARG A 59 2.15 -6.88 -24.10
C ARG A 59 2.48 -5.38 -24.10
N TYR A 60 3.22 -4.90 -23.10
CA TYR A 60 3.40 -3.47 -22.81
C TYR A 60 4.85 -3.08 -22.60
N ASP A 61 5.83 -3.98 -22.85
CA ASP A 61 7.26 -3.78 -22.54
C ASP A 61 7.52 -3.34 -21.08
N THR A 62 6.66 -3.80 -20.15
CA THR A 62 6.83 -3.53 -18.72
C THR A 62 8.10 -4.20 -18.22
N ARG A 63 9.05 -3.45 -17.67
CA ARG A 63 10.35 -3.97 -17.22
C ARG A 63 10.60 -3.83 -15.73
N LEU A 64 9.84 -3.00 -15.05
CA LEU A 64 9.98 -2.76 -13.62
C LEU A 64 8.67 -3.11 -12.90
N GLN A 65 8.76 -3.97 -11.89
CA GLN A 65 7.68 -4.20 -10.92
C GLN A 65 8.08 -3.63 -9.57
N MET A 66 7.18 -2.85 -8.97
CA MET A 66 7.39 -2.20 -7.68
C MET A 66 6.38 -2.72 -6.66
N GLY A 67 6.76 -2.75 -5.38
CA GLY A 67 5.86 -3.15 -4.30
C GLY A 67 6.41 -2.85 -2.91
N GLY A 68 5.67 -3.24 -1.89
CA GLY A 68 6.20 -3.29 -0.53
C GLY A 68 7.19 -4.43 -0.35
N SER A 69 7.99 -4.39 0.70
CA SER A 69 8.99 -5.42 1.00
C SER A 69 8.38 -6.82 1.15
N ASP A 70 7.11 -6.93 1.51
CA ASP A 70 6.35 -8.18 1.56
C ASP A 70 6.10 -8.81 0.18
N GLN A 71 6.25 -8.02 -0.92
CA GLN A 71 6.09 -8.48 -2.30
C GLN A 71 7.39 -8.96 -2.93
N TRP A 72 8.52 -8.84 -2.24
CA TRP A 72 9.85 -9.17 -2.79
C TRP A 72 9.90 -10.57 -3.42
N GLY A 73 9.45 -11.59 -2.67
CA GLY A 73 9.44 -12.98 -3.15
C GLY A 73 8.63 -13.15 -4.44
N ASN A 74 7.44 -12.54 -4.50
CA ASN A 74 6.60 -12.62 -5.69
C ASN A 74 7.23 -11.94 -6.90
N ILE A 75 7.82 -10.74 -6.71
CA ILE A 75 8.43 -9.98 -7.80
C ILE A 75 9.69 -10.68 -8.35
N ILE A 76 10.54 -11.21 -7.46
CA ILE A 76 11.74 -11.95 -7.87
C ILE A 76 11.39 -13.21 -8.67
N ASN A 77 10.32 -13.92 -8.30
CA ASN A 77 9.83 -15.04 -9.10
C ASN A 77 9.45 -14.61 -10.53
N GLY A 78 8.92 -13.40 -10.70
CA GLY A 78 8.63 -12.82 -12.02
C GLY A 78 9.89 -12.56 -12.85
N ILE A 79 10.96 -12.05 -12.23
CA ILE A 79 12.26 -11.85 -12.90
C ILE A 79 12.86 -13.19 -13.33
N ASP A 80 12.86 -14.17 -12.42
CA ASP A 80 13.39 -15.52 -12.71
C ASP A 80 12.60 -16.21 -13.83
N LEU A 81 11.28 -16.11 -13.79
CA LEU A 81 10.41 -16.67 -14.83
C LEU A 81 10.67 -15.97 -16.16
N GLY A 82 10.74 -14.63 -16.17
CA GLY A 82 11.03 -13.85 -17.35
C GLY A 82 12.35 -14.27 -18.01
N HIS A 83 13.41 -14.40 -17.22
CA HIS A 83 14.70 -14.88 -17.71
C HIS A 83 14.60 -16.27 -18.36
N ARG A 84 13.88 -17.21 -17.74
CA ARG A 84 13.67 -18.57 -18.25
C ARG A 84 12.77 -18.63 -19.49
N MET A 85 11.86 -17.67 -19.63
CA MET A 85 10.95 -17.55 -20.77
C MET A 85 11.48 -16.62 -21.89
N GLY A 86 12.73 -16.11 -21.76
CA GLY A 86 13.40 -15.33 -22.80
C GLY A 86 12.94 -13.87 -22.89
N THR A 87 12.40 -13.28 -21.82
CA THR A 87 12.13 -11.83 -21.82
C THR A 87 13.46 -11.03 -21.76
N PRO A 88 13.46 -9.75 -22.15
CA PRO A 88 14.50 -8.82 -21.77
C PRO A 88 14.68 -8.76 -20.24
N GLN A 89 15.80 -8.14 -19.78
CA GLN A 89 16.04 -7.98 -18.35
C GLN A 89 14.85 -7.28 -17.66
N LEU A 90 14.30 -7.92 -16.62
CA LEU A 90 13.28 -7.39 -15.73
C LEU A 90 13.91 -6.92 -14.42
N TYR A 91 13.27 -5.96 -13.75
CA TYR A 91 13.77 -5.30 -12.55
C TYR A 91 12.73 -5.31 -11.44
N ALA A 92 13.19 -5.35 -10.20
CA ALA A 92 12.38 -5.22 -8.99
C ALA A 92 12.81 -3.99 -8.18
N LEU A 93 11.83 -3.31 -7.60
CA LEU A 93 12.06 -2.28 -6.60
C LEU A 93 11.05 -2.47 -5.46
N THR A 94 11.54 -2.60 -4.23
CA THR A 94 10.64 -2.65 -3.07
C THR A 94 10.96 -1.54 -2.09
N SER A 95 9.93 -1.06 -1.39
CA SER A 95 10.05 -0.13 -0.28
C SER A 95 9.67 -0.83 1.03
N PRO A 96 10.18 -0.35 2.18
CA PRO A 96 9.68 -0.79 3.48
C PRO A 96 8.16 -0.62 3.57
N LEU A 97 7.49 -1.52 4.32
CA LEU A 97 6.06 -1.39 4.58
C LEU A 97 5.77 -0.12 5.36
N LEU A 98 4.72 0.59 4.94
CA LEU A 98 4.21 1.72 5.69
C LEU A 98 3.39 1.20 6.88
N THR A 99 3.89 1.51 8.08
CA THR A 99 3.23 1.19 9.35
C THR A 99 2.97 2.48 10.11
N THR A 100 2.03 2.45 11.04
CA THR A 100 1.89 3.49 12.06
C THR A 100 3.02 3.35 13.10
N SER A 101 3.20 4.35 13.95
CA SER A 101 4.14 4.31 15.07
C SER A 101 3.85 3.16 16.05
N SER A 102 2.60 2.72 16.14
CA SER A 102 2.20 1.52 16.91
C SER A 102 2.55 0.19 16.22
N GLY A 103 3.11 0.22 15.00
CA GLY A 103 3.46 -0.98 14.22
C GLY A 103 2.32 -1.57 13.39
N ALA A 104 1.12 -1.01 13.44
CA ALA A 104 0.01 -1.45 12.61
C ALA A 104 0.23 -1.08 11.13
N LYS A 105 -0.26 -1.92 10.20
CA LYS A 105 -0.21 -1.59 8.77
C LYS A 105 -1.07 -0.36 8.48
N MET A 106 -0.50 0.60 7.73
CA MET A 106 -1.21 1.78 7.27
C MET A 106 -2.38 1.42 6.35
N GLY A 107 -3.48 2.20 6.41
CA GLY A 107 -4.66 2.01 5.57
C GLY A 107 -5.68 0.98 6.07
N LYS A 108 -5.46 0.41 7.27
CA LYS A 108 -6.45 -0.43 7.97
C LYS A 108 -6.67 0.11 9.38
N SER A 109 -7.92 0.34 9.73
CA SER A 109 -8.33 0.67 11.10
C SER A 109 -8.99 -0.54 11.77
N ALA A 110 -9.31 -0.43 13.06
CA ALA A 110 -10.12 -1.41 13.78
C ALA A 110 -11.50 -1.63 13.11
N ASN A 111 -11.99 -0.63 12.38
CA ASN A 111 -13.28 -0.64 11.68
C ASN A 111 -13.16 -1.05 10.19
N GLY A 112 -11.99 -1.50 9.73
CA GLY A 112 -11.79 -1.96 8.37
C GLY A 112 -10.83 -1.12 7.54
N ALA A 113 -10.93 -1.20 6.22
CA ALA A 113 -10.10 -0.47 5.29
C ALA A 113 -10.49 1.02 5.21
N ILE A 114 -9.49 1.88 5.02
CA ILE A 114 -9.73 3.30 4.70
C ILE A 114 -9.94 3.41 3.19
N TRP A 115 -11.19 3.56 2.81
CA TRP A 115 -11.59 3.61 1.42
C TRP A 115 -11.30 4.97 0.78
N LEU A 116 -10.90 4.94 -0.49
CA LEU A 116 -10.66 6.15 -1.28
C LEU A 116 -11.91 6.59 -2.05
N ASN A 117 -12.84 5.66 -2.31
CA ASN A 117 -14.09 5.96 -2.99
C ASN A 117 -15.05 6.71 -2.02
N PRO A 118 -15.56 7.90 -2.41
CA PRO A 118 -16.45 8.69 -1.57
C PRO A 118 -17.79 8.00 -1.24
N ASP A 119 -18.23 7.05 -2.06
CA ASP A 119 -19.44 6.26 -1.78
C ASP A 119 -19.25 5.25 -0.65
N MET A 120 -17.98 4.92 -0.31
CA MET A 120 -17.63 3.95 0.73
C MET A 120 -17.08 4.60 2.00
N LEU A 121 -16.48 5.78 1.88
CA LEU A 121 -16.01 6.59 3.00
C LEU A 121 -16.15 8.07 2.62
N SER A 122 -16.93 8.82 3.39
CA SER A 122 -17.15 10.24 3.11
C SER A 122 -15.83 11.05 3.19
N ALA A 123 -15.78 12.19 2.49
CA ALA A 123 -14.65 13.11 2.61
C ALA A 123 -14.42 13.58 4.05
N TYR A 124 -15.49 13.72 4.84
CA TYR A 124 -15.42 14.06 6.25
C TYR A 124 -14.76 12.95 7.09
N ASP A 125 -15.18 11.69 6.92
CA ASP A 125 -14.62 10.56 7.66
C ASP A 125 -13.18 10.29 7.24
N PHE A 126 -12.84 10.47 5.95
CA PHE A 126 -11.49 10.40 5.45
C PHE A 126 -10.60 11.50 6.07
N TRP A 127 -11.11 12.74 6.16
CA TRP A 127 -10.44 13.84 6.84
C TRP A 127 -10.23 13.54 8.33
N GLN A 128 -11.25 13.00 9.02
CA GLN A 128 -11.15 12.62 10.43
C GLN A 128 -10.12 11.51 10.67
N TYR A 129 -10.01 10.55 9.76
CA TYR A 129 -8.97 9.53 9.85
C TYR A 129 -7.56 10.15 9.91
N TRP A 130 -7.26 11.08 9.01
CA TRP A 130 -5.98 11.77 9.00
C TRP A 130 -5.78 12.72 10.17
N ARG A 131 -6.86 13.39 10.61
CA ARG A 131 -6.85 14.25 11.79
C ARG A 131 -6.51 13.48 13.07
N ASN A 132 -6.88 12.21 13.15
CA ASN A 132 -6.63 11.32 14.28
C ASN A 132 -5.30 10.54 14.18
N THR A 133 -4.40 10.95 13.30
CA THR A 133 -3.05 10.41 13.20
C THR A 133 -2.30 10.58 14.53
N GLU A 134 -1.52 9.55 14.91
CA GLU A 134 -0.67 9.61 16.09
C GLU A 134 0.42 10.68 15.94
N ASP A 135 0.78 11.36 17.02
CA ASP A 135 1.71 12.48 17.02
C ASP A 135 3.07 12.12 16.37
N ALA A 136 3.57 10.94 16.69
CA ALA A 136 4.83 10.43 16.16
C ALA A 136 4.83 10.17 14.64
N ASP A 137 3.65 10.04 14.02
CA ASP A 137 3.52 9.77 12.60
C ASP A 137 3.36 11.03 11.75
N VAL A 138 2.96 12.15 12.34
CA VAL A 138 2.57 13.37 11.63
C VAL A 138 3.65 13.85 10.64
N SER A 139 4.89 14.01 11.12
CA SER A 139 6.00 14.49 10.29
C SER A 139 6.28 13.57 9.10
N ARG A 140 6.24 12.25 9.32
CA ARG A 140 6.45 11.25 8.28
C ARG A 140 5.31 11.28 7.26
N PHE A 141 4.08 11.39 7.71
CA PHE A 141 2.92 11.39 6.82
C PHE A 141 2.78 12.69 6.03
N LEU A 142 3.17 13.84 6.56
CA LEU A 142 3.30 15.07 5.78
C LEU A 142 4.22 14.87 4.57
N LYS A 143 5.37 14.21 4.76
CA LYS A 143 6.34 13.93 3.67
C LYS A 143 5.80 12.94 2.63
N LEU A 144 5.02 11.94 3.05
CA LEU A 144 4.59 10.85 2.19
C LEU A 144 3.26 11.12 1.47
N TYR A 145 2.38 11.90 2.08
CA TYR A 145 1.00 12.01 1.65
C TYR A 145 0.55 13.44 1.33
N THR A 146 1.48 14.40 1.33
CA THR A 146 1.16 15.77 0.89
C THR A 146 2.13 16.23 -0.19
N THR A 147 1.74 17.30 -0.89
CA THR A 147 2.59 17.99 -1.86
C THR A 147 3.17 19.29 -1.30
N LEU A 148 3.16 19.45 0.02
CA LEU A 148 3.73 20.62 0.67
C LEU A 148 5.25 20.70 0.42
N PRO A 149 5.80 21.91 0.26
CA PRO A 149 7.24 22.12 0.17
C PRO A 149 7.99 21.57 1.39
N MET A 150 9.21 21.06 1.19
CA MET A 150 9.97 20.40 2.26
C MET A 150 10.36 21.35 3.41
N ASP A 151 10.57 22.63 3.12
CA ASP A 151 10.81 23.68 4.11
C ASP A 151 9.58 23.91 4.98
N GLU A 152 8.39 23.93 4.40
CA GLU A 152 7.14 24.03 5.15
C GLU A 152 6.89 22.77 5.99
N ILE A 153 7.14 21.58 5.45
CA ILE A 153 7.07 20.33 6.24
C ILE A 153 8.06 20.36 7.41
N ALA A 154 9.27 20.88 7.19
CA ALA A 154 10.26 21.02 8.27
C ALA A 154 9.77 21.99 9.36
N ARG A 155 9.19 23.13 8.97
CA ARG A 155 8.59 24.11 9.89
C ARG A 155 7.46 23.49 10.70
N LEU A 156 6.51 22.82 10.05
CA LEU A 156 5.37 22.15 10.70
C LEU A 156 5.84 21.02 11.64
N SER A 157 6.84 20.27 11.23
CA SER A 157 7.39 19.16 12.03
C SER A 157 8.15 19.60 13.29
N ALA A 158 8.54 20.88 13.39
CA ALA A 158 9.17 21.45 14.58
C ALA A 158 8.16 21.89 15.65
N LEU A 159 6.88 21.96 15.32
CA LEU A 159 5.80 22.31 16.23
C LEU A 159 5.46 21.12 17.14
N GLY A 160 5.07 21.42 18.39
CA GLY A 160 4.75 20.40 19.39
C GLY A 160 3.62 20.84 20.32
N GLY A 161 3.26 19.99 21.26
CA GLY A 161 2.20 20.28 22.21
C GLY A 161 0.86 20.58 21.52
N SER A 162 0.21 21.68 21.91
CA SER A 162 -1.08 22.09 21.36
C SER A 162 -1.04 22.45 19.87
N GLU A 163 0.10 22.98 19.39
CA GLU A 163 0.26 23.36 17.98
C GLU A 163 0.25 22.16 17.03
N LEU A 164 0.61 20.97 17.51
CA LEU A 164 0.57 19.73 16.72
C LEU A 164 -0.85 19.40 16.27
N ASN A 165 -1.88 19.82 16.99
CA ASN A 165 -3.26 19.67 16.58
C ASN A 165 -3.57 20.44 15.28
N GLU A 166 -2.99 21.64 15.13
CA GLU A 166 -3.13 22.42 13.89
C GLU A 166 -2.37 21.74 12.74
N VAL A 167 -1.19 21.18 13.02
CA VAL A 167 -0.44 20.41 12.02
C VAL A 167 -1.23 19.20 11.53
N LYS A 168 -1.93 18.49 12.41
CA LYS A 168 -2.81 17.38 12.04
C LYS A 168 -4.00 17.82 11.18
N LYS A 169 -4.57 19.00 11.44
CA LYS A 169 -5.60 19.58 10.59
C LYS A 169 -5.07 19.89 9.19
N ILE A 170 -3.86 20.42 9.09
CA ILE A 170 -3.18 20.66 7.81
C ILE A 170 -2.97 19.33 7.07
N LEU A 171 -2.41 18.32 7.72
CA LEU A 171 -2.23 16.98 7.14
C LEU A 171 -3.56 16.42 6.60
N ALA A 172 -4.61 16.45 7.40
CA ALA A 172 -5.93 15.96 7.02
C ALA A 172 -6.52 16.74 5.82
N THR A 173 -6.37 18.06 5.83
CA THR A 173 -6.88 18.90 4.75
C THR A 173 -6.12 18.68 3.45
N GLU A 174 -4.79 18.61 3.48
CA GLU A 174 -3.99 18.39 2.28
C GLU A 174 -4.20 16.99 1.68
N THR A 175 -4.24 15.94 2.51
CA THR A 175 -4.53 14.59 2.04
C THR A 175 -5.94 14.46 1.46
N THR A 176 -6.92 15.07 2.11
CA THR A 176 -8.30 15.07 1.60
C THR A 176 -8.44 15.89 0.32
N ALA A 177 -7.71 17.00 0.21
CA ALA A 177 -7.72 17.82 -1.00
C ALA A 177 -7.13 17.09 -2.22
N ILE A 178 -6.09 16.27 -2.01
CA ILE A 178 -5.51 15.44 -3.09
C ILE A 178 -6.55 14.42 -3.59
N LEU A 179 -7.33 13.82 -2.70
CA LEU A 179 -8.25 12.75 -3.05
C LEU A 179 -9.62 13.24 -3.52
N HIS A 180 -10.22 14.16 -2.76
CA HIS A 180 -11.61 14.60 -2.94
C HIS A 180 -11.75 16.03 -3.46
N GLY A 181 -10.64 16.72 -3.66
CA GLY A 181 -10.61 18.12 -4.08
C GLY A 181 -10.63 19.11 -2.90
N ARG A 182 -10.11 20.30 -3.16
CA ARG A 182 -9.92 21.37 -2.15
C ARG A 182 -11.23 21.76 -1.45
N SER A 183 -12.32 21.94 -2.20
CA SER A 183 -13.61 22.34 -1.66
C SER A 183 -14.17 21.31 -0.65
N ALA A 184 -14.07 20.01 -0.96
CA ALA A 184 -14.52 18.95 -0.06
C ALA A 184 -13.66 18.90 1.22
N ALA A 185 -12.34 19.11 1.09
CA ALA A 185 -11.44 19.15 2.22
C ALA A 185 -11.74 20.34 3.17
N GLU A 186 -11.98 21.52 2.62
CA GLU A 186 -12.34 22.72 3.39
C GLU A 186 -13.69 22.56 4.08
N GLN A 187 -14.68 21.97 3.40
CA GLN A 187 -15.98 21.66 4.01
C GLN A 187 -15.85 20.65 5.17
N ALA A 188 -15.01 19.62 5.01
CA ALA A 188 -14.75 18.64 6.06
C ALA A 188 -14.08 19.31 7.28
N ALA A 189 -13.08 20.15 7.05
CA ALA A 189 -12.39 20.90 8.12
C ALA A 189 -13.33 21.85 8.84
N GLU A 190 -14.18 22.60 8.10
CA GLU A 190 -15.16 23.53 8.69
C GLU A 190 -16.26 22.79 9.47
N THR A 191 -16.72 21.64 8.98
CA THR A 191 -17.68 20.80 9.71
C THR A 191 -17.07 20.32 11.02
N ALA A 192 -15.81 19.84 10.99
CA ALA A 192 -15.11 19.42 12.20
C ALA A 192 -14.95 20.57 13.21
N ARG A 193 -14.62 21.78 12.74
CA ARG A 193 -14.50 22.97 13.58
C ARG A 193 -15.82 23.26 14.28
N LYS A 194 -16.93 23.29 13.56
CA LYS A 194 -18.26 23.55 14.15
C LYS A 194 -18.66 22.51 15.19
N VAL A 195 -18.42 21.24 14.91
CA VAL A 195 -18.79 20.15 15.83
C VAL A 195 -17.93 20.14 17.10
N PHE A 196 -16.62 20.30 16.97
CA PHE A 196 -15.70 20.08 18.10
C PHE A 196 -15.26 21.35 18.82
N GLU A 197 -15.25 22.51 18.16
CA GLU A 197 -14.77 23.77 18.74
C GLU A 197 -15.95 24.70 19.14
N GLU A 198 -17.04 24.70 18.39
CA GLU A 198 -18.21 25.56 18.68
C GLU A 198 -19.36 24.84 19.40
N GLY A 199 -19.27 23.50 19.56
CA GLY A 199 -20.27 22.72 20.23
C GLY A 199 -21.65 22.75 19.53
N ALA A 200 -21.65 23.02 18.23
CA ALA A 200 -22.87 23.03 17.41
C ALA A 200 -23.27 21.58 17.08
N LEU A 201 -24.12 21.00 17.92
CA LEU A 201 -24.91 19.78 17.64
C LEU A 201 -26.31 20.19 17.30
#